data_92c039a5bc73116db9d0e54390cffec6
#
_entry.id   92c039a5bc73116db9d0e54390cffec6
#
_cell.length_a   1.000
_cell.length_b   1.000
_cell.length_c   1.000
_cell.angle_alpha   90.00
_cell.angle_beta   90.00
_cell.angle_gamma   90.00
#
_symmetry.space_group_name_H-M   'P 1'
#
loop_
_entity.id
_entity.type
_entity.pdbx_description
1 polymer ?
#
loop_
_entity_poly.entity_id
_entity_poly.type
_entity_poly.pdbx_seq_one_letter_code
_entity_poly.pdbx_strand_id
1 'polypeptide(L)'
;MNMTIDEKIDHYKETLDIFEDPLERYSYLMEQGEVGNAFPEEFRIDEFKVSGCVSQVWLVPKFHNGILEFMCDSDAVITKGVVKVLCDIYGGWVPWQVTNNTRDVTEELNFGNILSVNRRNGAYNMIKKIKEYAEQCRTSLTK
;
A
#
# COMPACT_ATOMS: atom_id res chain seq x y z
N MET A 1 -13.83 14.45 8.53
CA MET A 1 -12.56 15.10 8.13
C MET A 1 -11.60 14.03 7.62
N ASN A 2 -11.06 14.24 6.42
CA ASN A 2 -10.15 13.26 5.83
C ASN A 2 -8.76 13.36 6.43
N MET A 3 -8.17 12.21 6.75
CA MET A 3 -6.81 12.14 7.27
C MET A 3 -5.82 12.42 6.14
N THR A 4 -4.71 13.09 6.45
CA THR A 4 -3.58 13.25 5.52
C THR A 4 -2.80 11.93 5.42
N ILE A 5 -1.86 11.84 4.47
CA ILE A 5 -0.96 10.67 4.37
C ILE A 5 -0.21 10.49 5.69
N ASP A 6 0.35 11.56 6.23
CA ASP A 6 1.09 11.50 7.50
C ASP A 6 0.21 11.03 8.65
N GLU A 7 -1.00 11.53 8.73
CA GLU A 7 -1.94 11.10 9.77
C GLU A 7 -2.31 9.62 9.62
N LYS A 8 -2.45 9.12 8.38
CA LYS A 8 -2.71 7.70 8.15
C LYS A 8 -1.53 6.83 8.56
N ILE A 9 -0.32 7.25 8.24
CA ILE A 9 0.89 6.55 8.68
C ILE A 9 0.93 6.48 10.21
N ASP A 10 0.70 7.61 10.86
CA ASP A 10 0.69 7.67 12.33
C ASP A 10 -0.41 6.80 12.93
N HIS A 11 -1.57 6.77 12.30
CA HIS A 11 -2.69 5.92 12.74
C HIS A 11 -2.32 4.43 12.73
N TYR A 12 -1.73 3.96 11.62
CA TYR A 12 -1.32 2.55 11.54
C TYR A 12 -0.17 2.24 12.50
N LYS A 13 0.77 3.17 12.65
CA LYS A 13 1.87 3.02 13.58
C LYS A 13 1.36 2.87 15.02
N GLU A 14 0.47 3.75 15.44
CA GLU A 14 -0.12 3.72 16.77
C GLU A 14 -0.94 2.44 16.99
N THR A 15 -1.72 2.04 15.98
CA THR A 15 -2.53 0.83 16.07
C THR A 15 -1.65 -0.41 16.24
N LEU A 16 -0.60 -0.52 15.44
CA LEU A 16 0.33 -1.66 15.55
C LEU A 16 1.09 -1.66 16.87
N ASP A 17 1.40 -0.47 17.39
CA ASP A 17 2.13 -0.36 18.66
C ASP A 17 1.31 -0.81 19.86
N ILE A 18 -0.02 -0.86 19.75
CA ILE A 18 -0.89 -1.39 20.82
C ILE A 18 -0.59 -2.87 21.07
N PHE A 19 -0.23 -3.62 20.03
CA PHE A 19 0.08 -5.03 20.15
C PHE A 19 1.53 -5.21 20.55
N GLU A 20 1.79 -5.89 21.67
CA GLU A 20 3.17 -6.17 22.13
C GLU A 20 3.79 -7.32 21.35
N ASP A 21 2.98 -8.32 20.98
CA ASP A 21 3.45 -9.52 20.30
C ASP A 21 3.47 -9.31 18.77
N PRO A 22 4.62 -9.56 18.11
CA PRO A 22 4.70 -9.49 16.65
C PRO A 22 3.67 -10.38 15.94
N LEU A 23 3.27 -11.51 16.53
CA LEU A 23 2.23 -12.37 15.94
C LEU A 23 0.87 -11.69 15.91
N GLU A 24 0.57 -10.90 16.92
CA GLU A 24 -0.67 -10.12 16.94
C GLU A 24 -0.66 -9.03 15.88
N ARG A 25 0.48 -8.40 15.67
CA ARG A 25 0.67 -7.40 14.60
C ARG A 25 0.49 -8.04 13.23
N TYR A 26 1.06 -9.22 13.06
CA TYR A 26 0.93 -10.00 11.83
C TYR A 26 -0.55 -10.33 11.55
N SER A 27 -1.27 -10.78 12.59
CA SER A 27 -2.70 -11.08 12.49
C SER A 27 -3.51 -9.85 12.12
N TYR A 28 -3.19 -8.69 12.71
CA TYR A 28 -3.84 -7.43 12.37
C TYR A 28 -3.68 -7.10 10.89
N LEU A 29 -2.45 -7.25 10.36
CA LEU A 29 -2.20 -7.00 8.94
C LEU A 29 -3.01 -7.95 8.05
N MET A 30 -3.07 -9.24 8.40
CA MET A 30 -3.87 -10.20 7.64
C MET A 30 -5.35 -9.81 7.60
N GLU A 31 -5.88 -9.33 8.73
CA GLU A 31 -7.27 -8.88 8.81
C GLU A 31 -7.56 -7.72 7.88
N GLN A 32 -6.59 -6.83 7.67
CA GLN A 32 -6.76 -5.70 6.77
C GLN A 32 -7.01 -6.13 5.32
N GLY A 33 -6.51 -7.29 4.94
CA GLY A 33 -6.74 -7.84 3.61
C GLY A 33 -8.19 -8.21 3.34
N GLU A 34 -8.97 -8.44 4.39
CA GLU A 34 -10.38 -8.83 4.26
C GLU A 34 -11.31 -7.61 4.15
N VAL A 35 -10.78 -6.40 4.33
CA VAL A 35 -11.56 -5.17 4.28
C VAL A 35 -11.69 -4.67 2.84
N GLY A 36 -12.87 -4.18 2.49
CA GLY A 36 -13.11 -3.54 1.20
C GLY A 36 -13.82 -4.43 0.21
N ASN A 37 -13.92 -3.96 -1.02
CA ASN A 37 -14.64 -4.62 -2.10
C ASN A 37 -13.78 -5.70 -2.77
N ALA A 38 -14.44 -6.66 -3.39
CA ALA A 38 -13.76 -7.69 -4.18
C ALA A 38 -12.99 -7.05 -5.33
N PHE A 39 -11.79 -7.59 -5.60
CA PHE A 39 -10.95 -7.13 -6.70
C PHE A 39 -11.50 -7.66 -8.02
N PRO A 40 -11.76 -6.80 -9.02
CA PRO A 40 -12.28 -7.27 -10.31
C PRO A 40 -11.29 -8.19 -11.04
N GLU A 41 -11.77 -9.33 -11.51
CA GLU A 41 -10.93 -10.32 -12.20
C GLU A 41 -10.25 -9.77 -13.45
N GLU A 42 -10.90 -8.81 -14.14
CA GLU A 42 -10.35 -8.21 -15.35
C GLU A 42 -9.02 -7.49 -15.12
N PHE A 43 -8.71 -7.13 -13.88
CA PHE A 43 -7.46 -6.46 -13.53
C PHE A 43 -6.36 -7.42 -13.05
N ARG A 44 -6.62 -8.74 -12.99
CA ARG A 44 -5.61 -9.74 -12.64
C ARG A 44 -4.77 -10.09 -13.86
N ILE A 45 -4.06 -9.09 -14.37
CA ILE A 45 -3.22 -9.22 -15.55
C ILE A 45 -1.80 -8.77 -15.24
N ASP A 46 -0.85 -9.21 -16.05
CA ASP A 46 0.57 -8.96 -15.81
C ASP A 46 0.91 -7.46 -15.79
N GLU A 47 0.17 -6.64 -16.54
CA GLU A 47 0.38 -5.19 -16.56
C GLU A 47 0.30 -4.56 -15.17
N PHE A 48 -0.57 -5.10 -14.31
CA PHE A 48 -0.77 -4.56 -12.96
C PHE A 48 -0.03 -5.29 -11.87
N LYS A 49 0.79 -6.29 -12.23
CA LYS A 49 1.59 -6.99 -11.23
C LYS A 49 2.74 -6.12 -10.73
N VAL A 50 3.00 -6.22 -9.43
CA VAL A 50 4.14 -5.56 -8.82
C VAL A 50 5.34 -6.50 -8.91
N SER A 51 6.42 -6.04 -9.54
CA SER A 51 7.66 -6.81 -9.66
C SER A 51 8.39 -6.92 -8.32
N GLY A 52 9.11 -8.03 -8.13
CA GLY A 52 9.95 -8.21 -6.96
C GLY A 52 9.20 -8.67 -5.71
N CYS A 53 7.99 -9.18 -5.86
CA CYS A 53 7.23 -9.80 -4.77
C CYS A 53 7.21 -11.32 -4.97
N VAL A 54 7.41 -12.07 -3.89
CA VAL A 54 7.37 -13.55 -3.93
C VAL A 54 5.95 -14.03 -4.26
N SER A 55 4.95 -13.42 -3.61
CA SER A 55 3.54 -13.67 -3.93
C SER A 55 3.10 -12.78 -5.07
N GLN A 56 2.05 -13.16 -5.79
CA GLN A 56 1.48 -12.29 -6.81
C GLN A 56 0.77 -11.12 -6.15
N VAL A 57 1.06 -9.91 -6.61
CA VAL A 57 0.43 -8.69 -6.12
C VAL A 57 -0.01 -7.88 -7.34
N TRP A 58 -1.27 -7.46 -7.34
CA TRP A 58 -1.82 -6.56 -8.36
C TRP A 58 -2.10 -5.21 -7.74
N LEU A 59 -1.72 -4.16 -8.46
CA LEU A 59 -1.90 -2.77 -8.03
C LEU A 59 -2.39 -1.97 -9.22
N VAL A 60 -3.61 -1.44 -9.12
CA VAL A 60 -4.26 -0.72 -10.22
C VAL A 60 -4.49 0.72 -9.82
N PRO A 61 -3.91 1.68 -10.56
CA PRO A 61 -4.16 3.10 -10.28
C PRO A 61 -5.51 3.52 -10.88
N LYS A 62 -6.21 4.37 -10.15
CA LYS A 62 -7.45 5.00 -10.62
C LYS A 62 -7.31 6.50 -10.43
N PHE A 63 -7.09 7.20 -11.53
CA PHE A 63 -6.91 8.65 -11.51
C PHE A 63 -8.18 9.32 -12.02
N HIS A 64 -8.80 10.14 -11.18
CA HIS A 64 -10.13 10.64 -11.40
C HIS A 64 -10.31 11.96 -10.66
N ASN A 65 -10.69 13.02 -11.39
CA ASN A 65 -10.88 14.36 -10.84
C ASN A 65 -9.67 14.90 -10.10
N GLY A 66 -8.46 14.58 -10.59
CA GLY A 66 -7.22 15.03 -9.96
C GLY A 66 -6.80 14.23 -8.75
N ILE A 67 -7.55 13.21 -8.38
CA ILE A 67 -7.29 12.35 -7.21
C ILE A 67 -6.88 10.96 -7.68
N LEU A 68 -5.77 10.47 -7.12
CA LEU A 68 -5.24 9.14 -7.41
C LEU A 68 -5.63 8.17 -6.30
N GLU A 69 -6.32 7.11 -6.68
CA GLU A 69 -6.68 6.01 -5.79
C GLU A 69 -6.10 4.71 -6.34
N PHE A 70 -6.11 3.66 -5.52
CA PHE A 70 -5.57 2.37 -5.92
C PHE A 70 -6.55 1.25 -5.56
N MET A 71 -6.65 0.28 -6.48
CA MET A 71 -7.23 -1.03 -6.16
C MET A 71 -6.08 -2.01 -6.09
N CYS A 72 -6.19 -3.02 -5.24
CA CYS A 72 -5.11 -3.98 -5.07
C CYS A 72 -5.62 -5.34 -4.60
N ASP A 73 -4.80 -6.36 -4.83
CA ASP A 73 -5.05 -7.71 -4.33
C ASP A 73 -3.75 -8.51 -4.33
N SER A 74 -3.78 -9.66 -3.66
CA SER A 74 -2.69 -10.62 -3.66
C SER A 74 -3.24 -12.02 -3.44
N ASP A 75 -2.48 -13.02 -3.87
CA ASP A 75 -2.81 -14.43 -3.64
C ASP A 75 -2.32 -14.95 -2.29
N ALA A 76 -1.60 -14.14 -1.51
CA ALA A 76 -1.16 -14.49 -0.16
C ALA A 76 -1.83 -13.58 0.87
N VAL A 77 -2.36 -14.18 1.94
CA VAL A 77 -3.18 -13.47 2.93
C VAL A 77 -2.43 -12.31 3.58
N ILE A 78 -1.20 -12.53 4.04
CA ILE A 78 -0.42 -11.46 4.68
C ILE A 78 -0.05 -10.35 3.67
N THR A 79 0.35 -10.74 2.48
CA THR A 79 0.72 -9.79 1.43
C THR A 79 -0.48 -8.94 1.01
N LYS A 80 -1.66 -9.55 0.94
CA LYS A 80 -2.90 -8.83 0.67
C LYS A 80 -3.17 -7.77 1.73
N GLY A 81 -2.97 -8.12 3.01
CA GLY A 81 -3.11 -7.16 4.11
C GLY A 81 -2.14 -5.99 3.99
N VAL A 82 -0.89 -6.28 3.69
CA VAL A 82 0.15 -5.25 3.53
C VAL A 82 -0.19 -4.31 2.38
N VAL A 83 -0.52 -4.83 1.21
CA VAL A 83 -0.83 -3.98 0.05
C VAL A 83 -2.09 -3.16 0.29
N LYS A 84 -3.08 -3.71 0.98
CA LYS A 84 -4.30 -2.97 1.34
C LYS A 84 -3.99 -1.78 2.26
N VAL A 85 -3.13 -1.98 3.26
CA VAL A 85 -2.70 -0.89 4.15
C VAL A 85 -1.99 0.20 3.35
N LEU A 86 -1.07 -0.19 2.46
CA LEU A 86 -0.33 0.78 1.65
C LEU A 86 -1.26 1.56 0.71
N CYS A 87 -2.23 0.90 0.11
CA CYS A 87 -3.22 1.56 -0.75
C CYS A 87 -4.11 2.52 0.04
N ASP A 88 -4.43 2.19 1.29
CA ASP A 88 -5.18 3.09 2.16
C ASP A 88 -4.36 4.33 2.52
N ILE A 89 -3.07 4.14 2.83
CA ILE A 89 -2.19 5.26 3.18
C ILE A 89 -2.01 6.22 2.00
N TYR A 90 -1.73 5.70 0.82
CA TYR A 90 -1.32 6.50 -0.33
C TYR A 90 -2.45 6.83 -1.30
N GLY A 91 -3.64 6.25 -1.12
CA GLY A 91 -4.77 6.49 -2.00
C GLY A 91 -5.68 7.61 -1.54
N GLY A 92 -6.26 8.33 -2.49
CA GLY A 92 -7.22 9.40 -2.18
C GLY A 92 -6.62 10.79 -2.14
N TRP A 93 -5.45 11.00 -2.76
CA TRP A 93 -4.71 12.25 -2.72
C TRP A 93 -4.38 12.74 -4.13
N VAL A 94 -4.07 14.06 -4.24
CA VAL A 94 -3.47 14.53 -5.47
C VAL A 94 -2.07 13.91 -5.62
N PRO A 95 -1.62 13.60 -6.85
CA PRO A 95 -0.39 12.82 -7.04
C PRO A 95 0.85 13.41 -6.39
N TRP A 96 1.02 14.74 -6.37
CA TRP A 96 2.21 15.33 -5.78
C TRP A 96 2.31 15.08 -4.27
N GLN A 97 1.19 14.89 -3.58
CA GLN A 97 1.22 14.55 -2.15
C GLN A 97 1.87 13.19 -1.92
N VAL A 98 1.65 12.26 -2.84
CA VAL A 98 2.26 10.93 -2.78
C VAL A 98 3.76 11.01 -3.12
N THR A 99 4.11 11.70 -4.22
CA THR A 99 5.51 11.79 -4.65
C THR A 99 6.38 12.58 -3.68
N ASN A 100 5.80 13.58 -3.02
CA ASN A 100 6.55 14.43 -2.08
C ASN A 100 6.67 13.86 -0.67
N ASN A 101 5.90 12.80 -0.35
CA ASN A 101 6.00 12.20 0.97
C ASN A 101 7.24 11.29 1.03
N THR A 102 8.17 11.61 1.92
CA THR A 102 9.45 10.91 2.04
C THR A 102 9.53 10.00 3.26
N ARG A 103 8.45 9.84 4.01
CA ARG A 103 8.44 8.96 5.18
C ARG A 103 8.60 7.50 4.75
N ASP A 104 9.44 6.76 5.46
CA ASP A 104 9.67 5.34 5.21
C ASP A 104 8.64 4.51 5.98
N VAL A 105 7.55 4.16 5.31
CA VAL A 105 6.44 3.43 5.93
C VAL A 105 6.88 2.04 6.41
N THR A 106 7.78 1.39 5.68
CA THR A 106 8.24 0.05 6.07
C THR A 106 8.97 0.09 7.42
N GLU A 107 9.75 1.14 7.64
CA GLU A 107 10.45 1.34 8.90
C GLU A 107 9.51 1.84 9.99
N GLU A 108 8.68 2.83 9.70
CA GLU A 108 7.78 3.43 10.69
C GLU A 108 6.73 2.45 11.20
N LEU A 109 6.23 1.56 10.34
CA LEU A 109 5.30 0.51 10.76
C LEU A 109 6.00 -0.73 11.30
N ASN A 110 7.34 -0.68 11.39
CA ASN A 110 8.15 -1.74 11.97
C ASN A 110 8.00 -3.09 11.26
N PHE A 111 7.90 -3.05 9.94
CA PHE A 111 7.76 -4.26 9.14
C PHE A 111 8.95 -5.20 9.31
N GLY A 112 10.11 -4.68 9.72
CA GLY A 112 11.30 -5.50 9.98
C GLY A 112 11.10 -6.54 11.06
N ASN A 113 10.24 -6.26 12.05
CA ASN A 113 9.95 -7.18 13.14
C ASN A 113 8.71 -8.04 12.88
N ILE A 114 7.90 -7.67 11.89
CA ILE A 114 6.62 -8.34 11.62
C ILE A 114 6.74 -9.27 10.43
N LEU A 115 7.47 -8.88 9.40
CA LEU A 115 7.53 -9.57 8.12
C LEU A 115 8.90 -10.21 7.88
N SER A 116 8.93 -11.32 7.14
CA SER A 116 10.17 -11.89 6.64
C SER A 116 10.89 -10.90 5.72
N VAL A 117 12.17 -11.15 5.46
CA VAL A 117 12.98 -10.32 4.56
C VAL A 117 12.32 -10.22 3.18
N ASN A 118 11.85 -11.34 2.64
CA ASN A 118 11.22 -11.36 1.32
C ASN A 118 9.93 -10.54 1.29
N ARG A 119 9.12 -10.61 2.35
CA ARG A 119 7.87 -9.85 2.41
C ARG A 119 8.12 -8.36 2.62
N ARG A 120 9.16 -8.00 3.38
CA ARG A 120 9.58 -6.59 3.50
C ARG A 120 10.01 -6.02 2.16
N ASN A 121 10.79 -6.78 1.40
CA ASN A 121 11.22 -6.37 0.07
C ASN A 121 10.03 -6.19 -0.86
N GLY A 122 9.03 -7.07 -0.76
CA GLY A 122 7.77 -6.91 -1.49
C GLY A 122 7.06 -5.61 -1.15
N ALA A 123 6.99 -5.26 0.13
CA ALA A 123 6.39 -4.00 0.57
C ALA A 123 7.13 -2.78 -0.01
N TYR A 124 8.44 -2.81 -0.04
CA TYR A 124 9.25 -1.79 -0.68
C TYR A 124 8.88 -1.63 -2.15
N ASN A 125 8.75 -2.75 -2.85
CA ASN A 125 8.42 -2.73 -4.28
C ASN A 125 7.00 -2.22 -4.52
N MET A 126 6.06 -2.52 -3.62
CA MET A 126 4.71 -1.97 -3.68
C MET A 126 4.71 -0.44 -3.56
N ILE A 127 5.43 0.09 -2.58
CA ILE A 127 5.54 1.54 -2.38
C ILE A 127 6.20 2.21 -3.58
N LYS A 128 7.25 1.59 -4.12
CA LYS A 128 7.92 2.08 -5.32
C LYS A 128 6.95 2.18 -6.49
N LYS A 129 6.14 1.16 -6.68
CA LYS A 129 5.15 1.13 -7.77
C LYS A 129 4.07 2.19 -7.58
N ILE A 130 3.60 2.36 -6.35
CA ILE A 130 2.63 3.41 -6.01
C ILE A 130 3.19 4.78 -6.39
N LYS A 131 4.44 5.06 -6.02
CA LYS A 131 5.08 6.34 -6.32
C LYS A 131 5.35 6.52 -7.81
N GLU A 132 5.67 5.46 -8.52
CA GLU A 132 5.81 5.50 -9.98
C GLU A 132 4.49 5.89 -10.65
N TYR A 133 3.38 5.29 -10.24
CA TYR A 133 2.05 5.66 -10.75
C TYR A 133 1.72 7.13 -10.45
N ALA A 134 2.03 7.58 -9.24
CA ALA A 134 1.78 8.97 -8.85
C ALA A 134 2.61 9.95 -9.69
N GLU A 135 3.86 9.61 -9.97
CA GLU A 135 4.73 10.43 -10.80
C GLU A 135 4.22 10.51 -12.25
N GLN A 136 3.74 9.39 -12.79
CA GLN A 136 3.14 9.36 -14.12
C GLN A 136 1.92 10.27 -14.21
N CYS A 137 1.04 10.22 -13.20
CA CYS A 137 -0.13 11.08 -13.14
C CYS A 137 0.25 12.54 -13.01
N ARG A 138 1.24 12.86 -12.18
CA ARG A 138 1.73 14.21 -11.97
C ARG A 138 2.29 14.80 -13.28
N THR A 139 3.05 14.00 -14.01
CA THR A 139 3.62 14.40 -15.29
C THR A 139 2.52 14.67 -16.33
N SER A 140 1.47 13.85 -16.33
CA SER A 140 0.34 14.03 -17.24
C SER A 140 -0.42 15.35 -17.00
N LEU A 141 -0.49 15.80 -15.74
CA LEU A 141 -1.13 17.05 -15.38
C LEU A 141 -0.39 18.29 -15.86
N THR A 142 0.92 18.16 -16.09
CA THR A 142 1.75 19.29 -16.49
C THR A 142 1.88 19.45 -18.01
N LYS A 143 1.28 18.57 -18.79
CA LYS A 143 1.33 18.62 -20.26
C LYS A 143 0.25 19.52 -20.85
#